data_98eb21151eb9c215761b07edbb2260f5
#
_entry.id   98eb21151eb9c215761b07edbb2260f5
#
_cell.length_a   1.000
_cell.length_b   1.000
_cell.length_c   1.000
_cell.angle_alpha   90.00
_cell.angle_beta   90.00
_cell.angle_gamma   90.00
#
_symmetry.space_group_name_H-M   'P 1'
#
loop_
_entity.id
_entity.type
_entity.pdbx_description
1 polymer ?
#
loop_
_entity_poly.entity_id
_entity_poly.type
_entity_poly.pdbx_seq_one_letter_code
_entity_poly.pdbx_strand_id
1 'polypeptide(L)'
;MSYNIEQANSGYLSLTAAGLAEGTNSATFKTVNTLTFTSNGVFKSYAATDNLTFTAGTALAASQACLFAVWITGAGAVSTTQGPIVAAGDPCPVPGQVTAGTTLVGLIKVTTSSSATFTPGTTDLGATGITDVFSDCMDMPGSAQ
;
A
#
# COMPACT_ATOMS: atom_id res chain seq x y z
N MET A 1 15.12 2.38 24.17
CA MET A 1 13.85 1.88 23.66
C MET A 1 12.84 3.01 23.41
N SER A 2 13.33 4.22 23.25
CA SER A 2 12.47 5.40 23.05
C SER A 2 11.63 5.32 21.77
N TYR A 3 12.15 4.72 20.71
CA TYR A 3 11.42 4.56 19.45
C TYR A 3 10.12 3.75 19.59
N ASN A 4 10.07 2.74 20.44
CA ASN A 4 8.84 1.98 20.68
C ASN A 4 7.77 2.82 21.39
N ILE A 5 8.21 3.72 22.26
CA ILE A 5 7.31 4.67 22.92
C ILE A 5 6.80 5.69 21.91
N GLU A 6 7.65 6.14 21.00
CA GLU A 6 7.27 7.08 19.95
C GLU A 6 6.26 6.44 18.98
N GLN A 7 6.47 5.21 18.58
CA GLN A 7 5.51 4.46 17.74
C GLN A 7 4.16 4.30 18.44
N ALA A 8 4.18 3.90 19.71
CA ALA A 8 2.94 3.80 20.49
C ALA A 8 2.24 5.15 20.62
N ASN A 9 3.00 6.24 20.77
CA ASN A 9 2.47 7.60 20.83
C ASN A 9 1.94 8.08 19.48
N SER A 10 2.46 7.57 18.35
CA SER A 10 1.93 7.94 17.03
C SER A 10 0.48 7.49 16.87
N GLY A 11 0.11 6.39 17.51
CA GLY A 11 -1.24 5.86 17.50
C GLY A 11 -1.72 5.28 16.17
N TYR A 12 -0.82 5.08 15.20
CA TYR A 12 -1.15 4.63 13.84
C TYR A 12 -0.25 3.48 13.41
N LEU A 13 -0.58 2.27 13.85
CA LEU A 13 0.22 1.07 13.62
C LEU A 13 -0.62 -0.04 13.01
N SER A 14 -0.10 -0.71 11.98
CA SER A 14 -0.64 -1.99 11.51
C SER A 14 -0.05 -3.13 12.34
N LEU A 15 -0.90 -3.90 13.00
CA LEU A 15 -0.50 -4.94 13.94
C LEU A 15 -0.51 -6.34 13.34
N THR A 16 -1.27 -6.54 12.26
CA THR A 16 -1.33 -7.81 11.52
C THR A 16 -1.10 -7.57 10.04
N ALA A 17 -0.66 -8.61 9.34
CA ALA A 17 -0.52 -8.56 7.89
C ALA A 17 -1.90 -8.55 7.22
N ALA A 18 -2.15 -7.57 6.38
CA ALA A 18 -3.39 -7.47 5.62
C ALA A 18 -3.48 -8.55 4.52
N GLY A 19 -2.35 -9.09 4.08
CA GLY A 19 -2.29 -10.02 2.95
C GLY A 19 -2.66 -9.31 1.65
N LEU A 20 -1.96 -8.21 1.34
CA LEU A 20 -2.20 -7.48 0.09
C LEU A 20 -1.96 -8.40 -1.11
N ALA A 21 -2.90 -8.38 -2.04
CA ALA A 21 -2.84 -9.16 -3.27
C ALA A 21 -3.64 -8.49 -4.38
N GLU A 22 -3.50 -8.98 -5.61
CA GLU A 22 -4.33 -8.56 -6.73
C GLU A 22 -5.81 -8.86 -6.46
N GLY A 23 -6.68 -7.94 -6.80
CA GLY A 23 -8.12 -8.09 -6.63
C GLY A 23 -8.74 -9.04 -7.65
N THR A 24 -9.98 -9.44 -7.40
CA THR A 24 -10.73 -10.27 -8.36
C THR A 24 -11.05 -9.49 -9.63
N ASN A 25 -11.33 -8.19 -9.53
CA ASN A 25 -11.44 -7.31 -10.69
C ASN A 25 -10.06 -6.80 -11.08
N SER A 26 -9.79 -6.77 -12.35
CA SER A 26 -8.48 -6.66 -12.97
C SER A 26 -7.66 -5.42 -12.56
N ALA A 27 -8.27 -4.28 -12.33
CA ALA A 27 -7.57 -3.03 -12.01
C ALA A 27 -7.59 -2.71 -10.50
N THR A 28 -7.80 -3.70 -9.64
CA THR A 28 -7.98 -3.54 -8.20
C THR A 28 -6.99 -4.39 -7.40
N PHE A 29 -6.89 -4.09 -6.12
CA PHE A 29 -6.17 -4.92 -5.15
C PHE A 29 -7.13 -5.37 -4.02
N LYS A 30 -6.67 -6.21 -3.12
CA LYS A 30 -7.47 -6.72 -1.99
C LYS A 30 -6.63 -6.92 -0.75
N THR A 31 -7.29 -7.03 0.40
CA THR A 31 -6.75 -7.59 1.62
C THR A 31 -7.33 -9.01 1.79
N VAL A 32 -6.47 -9.99 1.95
CA VAL A 32 -6.88 -11.40 2.12
C VAL A 32 -7.23 -11.70 3.56
N ASN A 33 -6.56 -11.04 4.49
CA ASN A 33 -6.74 -11.24 5.93
C ASN A 33 -7.50 -10.07 6.57
N THR A 34 -8.11 -10.33 7.71
CA THR A 34 -8.59 -9.26 8.58
C THR A 34 -7.39 -8.51 9.15
N LEU A 35 -7.35 -7.20 8.91
CA LEU A 35 -6.33 -6.30 9.42
C LEU A 35 -6.72 -5.81 10.81
N THR A 36 -5.85 -5.99 11.80
CA THR A 36 -5.92 -5.29 13.08
C THR A 36 -4.91 -4.15 13.08
N PHE A 37 -5.35 -2.96 13.41
CA PHE A 37 -4.52 -1.76 13.41
C PHE A 37 -4.93 -0.79 14.51
N THR A 38 -4.12 0.22 14.76
CA THR A 38 -4.47 1.32 15.64
C THR A 38 -4.71 2.59 14.84
N SER A 39 -5.70 3.36 15.27
CA SER A 39 -5.95 4.70 14.77
C SER A 39 -6.15 5.63 15.95
N ASN A 40 -5.29 6.63 16.06
CA ASN A 40 -5.25 7.54 17.20
C ASN A 40 -5.17 6.79 18.55
N GLY A 41 -4.35 5.74 18.62
CA GLY A 41 -4.16 4.90 19.79
C GLY A 41 -5.29 3.91 20.09
N VAL A 42 -6.33 3.86 19.28
CA VAL A 42 -7.49 2.97 19.45
C VAL A 42 -7.38 1.78 18.52
N PHE A 43 -7.54 0.55 19.05
CA PHE A 43 -7.57 -0.65 18.24
C PHE A 43 -8.79 -0.68 17.34
N LYS A 44 -8.55 -1.00 16.08
CA LYS A 44 -9.53 -1.12 15.01
C LYS A 44 -9.35 -2.45 14.29
N SER A 45 -10.40 -2.90 13.65
CA SER A 45 -10.40 -4.08 12.81
C SER A 45 -10.99 -3.73 11.45
N TYR A 46 -10.38 -4.25 10.38
CA TYR A 46 -10.86 -4.11 9.02
C TYR A 46 -10.95 -5.51 8.40
N ALA A 47 -12.16 -5.92 8.04
CA ALA A 47 -12.39 -7.23 7.45
C ALA A 47 -11.69 -7.37 6.09
N ALA A 48 -11.32 -8.59 5.73
CA ALA A 48 -10.81 -8.90 4.40
C ALA A 48 -11.77 -8.35 3.34
N THR A 49 -11.24 -7.54 2.43
CA THR A 49 -12.03 -6.80 1.43
C THR A 49 -11.40 -6.92 0.06
N ASP A 50 -12.20 -7.29 -0.92
CA ASP A 50 -11.79 -7.40 -2.32
C ASP A 50 -12.16 -6.13 -3.11
N ASN A 51 -11.55 -6.00 -4.29
CA ASN A 51 -11.84 -4.94 -5.25
C ASN A 51 -11.63 -3.52 -4.72
N LEU A 52 -10.56 -3.33 -3.93
CA LEU A 52 -10.12 -2.02 -3.50
C LEU A 52 -9.48 -1.29 -4.69
N THR A 53 -9.90 -0.05 -4.92
CA THR A 53 -9.44 0.74 -6.06
C THR A 53 -8.23 1.60 -5.70
N PHE A 54 -7.32 1.77 -6.66
CA PHE A 54 -6.26 2.77 -6.54
C PHE A 54 -6.86 4.17 -6.57
N THR A 55 -6.36 5.02 -5.69
CA THR A 55 -6.59 6.46 -5.84
C THR A 55 -5.96 6.94 -7.15
N ALA A 56 -6.61 7.86 -7.85
CA ALA A 56 -6.10 8.38 -9.11
C ALA A 56 -4.66 8.89 -8.97
N GLY A 57 -3.84 8.58 -9.95
CA GLY A 57 -2.42 8.91 -9.98
C GLY A 57 -1.90 9.12 -11.40
N THR A 58 -0.61 9.37 -11.51
CA THR A 58 0.07 9.54 -12.81
C THR A 58 0.34 8.18 -13.44
N ALA A 59 0.02 8.04 -14.72
CA ALA A 59 0.32 6.81 -15.46
C ALA A 59 1.84 6.59 -15.59
N LEU A 60 2.23 5.32 -15.49
CA LEU A 60 3.60 4.89 -15.79
C LEU A 60 3.70 4.63 -17.29
N ALA A 61 4.71 5.22 -17.92
CA ALA A 61 5.10 4.88 -19.29
C ALA A 61 5.88 3.54 -19.31
N ALA A 62 6.26 3.10 -20.49
CA ALA A 62 7.11 1.92 -20.66
C ALA A 62 8.45 2.07 -19.90
N SER A 63 8.94 0.96 -19.38
CA SER A 63 10.22 0.89 -18.63
C SER A 63 10.26 1.79 -17.40
N GLN A 64 9.15 1.90 -16.68
CA GLN A 64 9.06 2.66 -15.43
C GLN A 64 8.59 1.81 -14.26
N ALA A 65 8.81 2.30 -13.06
CA ALA A 65 8.33 1.69 -11.83
C ALA A 65 7.98 2.75 -10.78
N CYS A 66 7.08 2.42 -9.86
CA CYS A 66 6.84 3.20 -8.66
C CYS A 66 6.28 2.33 -7.54
N LEU A 67 6.27 2.87 -6.32
CA LEU A 67 5.58 2.29 -5.16
C LEU A 67 4.27 3.05 -4.92
N PHE A 68 3.22 2.29 -4.61
CA PHE A 68 1.99 2.81 -4.03
C PHE A 68 1.94 2.42 -2.56
N ALA A 69 1.76 3.38 -1.68
CA ALA A 69 1.48 3.11 -0.27
C ALA A 69 -0.02 2.97 -0.07
N VAL A 70 -0.43 1.94 0.64
CA VAL A 70 -1.85 1.68 0.97
C VAL A 70 -2.10 2.18 2.39
N TRP A 71 -3.08 3.04 2.55
CA TRP A 71 -3.44 3.69 3.81
C TRP A 71 -4.87 3.37 4.20
N ILE A 72 -5.13 3.30 5.49
CA ILE A 72 -6.48 3.12 6.04
C ILE A 72 -6.76 4.18 7.11
N THR A 73 -7.98 4.74 7.08
CA THR A 73 -8.46 5.63 8.15
C THR A 73 -9.08 4.84 9.30
N GLY A 74 -9.26 5.47 10.45
CA GLY A 74 -9.96 4.85 11.59
C GLY A 74 -11.42 4.49 11.30
N ALA A 75 -12.01 5.05 10.26
CA ALA A 75 -13.36 4.71 9.77
C ALA A 75 -13.36 3.55 8.76
N GLY A 76 -12.19 3.02 8.38
CA GLY A 76 -12.07 1.91 7.43
C GLY A 76 -12.03 2.33 5.95
N ALA A 77 -11.81 3.60 5.65
CA ALA A 77 -11.60 4.04 4.28
C ALA A 77 -10.16 3.74 3.83
N VAL A 78 -10.02 3.03 2.72
CA VAL A 78 -8.72 2.67 2.13
C VAL A 78 -8.41 3.60 0.98
N SER A 79 -7.17 4.06 0.90
CA SER A 79 -6.67 4.90 -0.19
C SER A 79 -5.22 4.53 -0.54
N THR A 80 -4.76 4.95 -1.70
CA THR A 80 -3.35 4.76 -2.10
C THR A 80 -2.69 6.10 -2.40
N THR A 81 -1.39 6.18 -2.11
CA THR A 81 -0.54 7.31 -2.47
C THR A 81 0.56 6.81 -3.40
N GLN A 82 0.69 7.43 -4.57
CA GLN A 82 1.73 7.09 -5.53
C GLN A 82 3.04 7.78 -5.16
N GLY A 83 4.12 7.00 -5.13
CA GLY A 83 5.48 7.50 -4.99
C GLY A 83 6.06 8.05 -6.28
N PRO A 84 7.28 8.59 -6.24
CA PRO A 84 7.97 9.04 -7.44
C PRO A 84 8.11 7.93 -8.48
N ILE A 85 7.91 8.28 -9.75
CA ILE A 85 8.12 7.37 -10.88
C ILE A 85 9.61 7.37 -11.20
N VAL A 86 10.18 6.17 -11.29
CA VAL A 86 11.60 5.94 -11.61
C VAL A 86 11.72 5.00 -12.81
N ALA A 87 12.91 4.85 -13.35
CA ALA A 87 13.17 3.85 -14.39
C ALA A 87 13.00 2.43 -13.82
N ALA A 88 12.53 1.51 -14.64
CA ALA A 88 12.44 0.10 -14.24
C ALA A 88 13.84 -0.43 -13.87
N GLY A 89 13.95 -1.03 -12.70
CA GLY A 89 15.22 -1.49 -12.15
C GLY A 89 15.85 -0.56 -11.13
N ASP A 90 15.44 0.70 -11.08
CA ASP A 90 15.90 1.63 -10.05
C ASP A 90 15.13 1.42 -8.73
N PRO A 91 15.74 1.77 -7.58
CA PRO A 91 15.04 1.77 -6.30
C PRO A 91 13.85 2.72 -6.32
N CYS A 92 12.67 2.22 -5.92
CA CYS A 92 11.47 3.04 -5.83
C CYS A 92 11.39 3.68 -4.44
N PRO A 93 11.36 5.02 -4.33
CA PRO A 93 11.14 5.68 -3.06
C PRO A 93 9.76 5.37 -2.48
N VAL A 94 9.69 5.19 -1.16
CA VAL A 94 8.41 5.01 -0.45
C VAL A 94 7.69 6.36 -0.40
N PRO A 95 6.42 6.42 -0.83
CA PRO A 95 5.65 7.66 -0.73
C PRO A 95 5.36 8.00 0.73
N GLY A 96 5.48 9.28 1.07
CA GLY A 96 5.14 9.77 2.40
C GLY A 96 3.62 9.81 2.65
N GLN A 97 3.26 9.94 3.92
CA GLN A 97 1.88 10.15 4.32
C GLN A 97 1.37 11.51 3.81
N VAL A 98 0.31 11.49 3.03
CA VAL A 98 -0.31 12.71 2.48
C VAL A 98 -1.48 13.16 3.34
N THR A 99 -2.24 12.23 3.89
CA THR A 99 -3.42 12.52 4.72
C THR A 99 -3.14 12.16 6.17
N ALA A 100 -3.25 13.14 7.06
CA ALA A 100 -3.14 12.91 8.49
C ALA A 100 -4.25 11.95 8.98
N GLY A 101 -3.95 11.17 10.01
CA GLY A 101 -4.91 10.24 10.61
C GLY A 101 -5.07 8.91 9.85
N THR A 102 -4.13 8.57 8.98
CA THR A 102 -4.11 7.30 8.27
C THR A 102 -3.02 6.37 8.78
N THR A 103 -3.27 5.07 8.72
CA THR A 103 -2.31 4.01 9.09
C THR A 103 -1.82 3.34 7.81
N LEU A 104 -0.51 3.10 7.72
CA LEU A 104 0.09 2.38 6.60
C LEU A 104 -0.25 0.89 6.69
N VAL A 105 -0.86 0.36 5.65
CA VAL A 105 -1.24 -1.06 5.53
C VAL A 105 -0.15 -1.86 4.82
N GLY A 106 0.37 -1.32 3.74
CA GLY A 106 1.39 -1.97 2.94
C GLY A 106 1.80 -1.18 1.72
N LEU A 107 2.61 -1.81 0.88
CA LEU A 107 3.16 -1.22 -0.33
C LEU A 107 2.85 -2.12 -1.53
N ILE A 108 2.55 -1.50 -2.66
CA ILE A 108 2.38 -2.18 -3.95
C ILE A 108 3.41 -1.58 -4.91
N LYS A 109 4.37 -2.38 -5.34
CA LYS A 109 5.30 -1.98 -6.39
C LYS A 109 4.74 -2.39 -7.73
N VAL A 110 4.67 -1.45 -8.66
CA VAL A 110 4.28 -1.71 -10.05
C VAL A 110 5.45 -1.37 -10.97
N THR A 111 5.77 -2.28 -11.88
CA THR A 111 6.82 -2.11 -12.88
C THR A 111 6.26 -2.41 -14.25
N THR A 112 6.53 -1.56 -15.22
CA THR A 112 6.14 -1.75 -16.62
C THR A 112 7.31 -2.27 -17.45
N SER A 113 7.01 -3.14 -18.42
CA SER A 113 7.99 -3.57 -19.42
C SER A 113 8.28 -2.46 -20.45
N SER A 114 9.17 -2.74 -21.40
CA SER A 114 9.54 -1.79 -22.46
C SER A 114 8.40 -1.47 -23.44
N SER A 115 7.27 -2.18 -23.36
CA SER A 115 6.14 -1.99 -24.29
C SER A 115 4.79 -1.80 -23.57
N ALA A 116 4.76 -1.82 -22.25
CA ALA A 116 3.53 -1.70 -21.45
C ALA A 116 3.45 -0.35 -20.75
N THR A 117 2.24 0.11 -20.52
CA THR A 117 1.94 1.29 -19.69
C THR A 117 0.95 0.90 -18.61
N PHE A 118 0.98 1.59 -17.48
CA PHE A 118 0.09 1.32 -16.35
C PHE A 118 -0.60 2.60 -15.90
N THR A 119 -1.92 2.59 -15.87
CA THR A 119 -2.74 3.68 -15.30
C THR A 119 -3.42 3.17 -14.04
N PRO A 120 -3.14 3.78 -12.86
CA PRO A 120 -3.75 3.35 -11.60
C PRO A 120 -5.27 3.35 -11.66
N GLY A 121 -5.89 2.27 -11.21
CA GLY A 121 -7.35 2.09 -11.21
C GLY A 121 -7.99 1.79 -12.57
N THR A 122 -7.17 1.64 -13.63
CA THR A 122 -7.69 1.36 -14.99
C THR A 122 -6.99 0.16 -15.62
N THR A 123 -5.67 0.09 -15.51
CA THR A 123 -4.88 -1.00 -16.10
C THR A 123 -4.90 -2.21 -15.16
N ASP A 124 -5.11 -3.38 -15.74
CA ASP A 124 -5.02 -4.67 -15.08
C ASP A 124 -3.61 -4.89 -14.50
N LEU A 125 -3.52 -5.24 -13.22
CA LEU A 125 -2.26 -5.61 -12.56
C LEU A 125 -1.66 -6.89 -13.14
N GLY A 126 -2.51 -7.84 -13.55
CA GLY A 126 -2.11 -9.07 -14.24
C GLY A 126 -1.88 -8.93 -15.75
N ALA A 127 -1.94 -7.71 -16.32
CA ALA A 127 -1.75 -7.51 -17.74
C ALA A 127 -0.33 -7.87 -18.19
N THR A 128 -0.21 -8.36 -19.42
CA THR A 128 1.09 -8.66 -20.02
C THR A 128 2.00 -7.43 -19.99
N GLY A 129 3.19 -7.60 -19.43
CA GLY A 129 4.17 -6.53 -19.30
C GLY A 129 4.01 -5.63 -18.09
N ILE A 130 3.06 -5.93 -17.21
CA ILE A 130 2.95 -5.36 -15.87
C ILE A 130 3.47 -6.39 -14.85
N THR A 131 4.30 -5.94 -13.93
CA THR A 131 4.73 -6.75 -12.78
C THR A 131 4.38 -6.00 -11.51
N ASP A 132 3.65 -6.67 -10.65
CA ASP A 132 3.24 -6.15 -9.34
C ASP A 132 3.89 -6.97 -8.22
N VAL A 133 4.24 -6.30 -7.14
CA VAL A 133 4.76 -6.93 -5.92
C VAL A 133 4.06 -6.29 -4.73
N PHE A 134 3.42 -7.11 -3.92
CA PHE A 134 2.71 -6.70 -2.71
C PHE A 134 3.58 -6.96 -1.49
N SER A 135 3.62 -6.01 -0.58
CA SER A 135 4.35 -6.11 0.68
C SER A 135 3.50 -5.58 1.82
N ASP A 136 3.19 -6.41 2.80
CA ASP A 136 2.51 -5.97 4.00
C ASP A 136 3.47 -5.19 4.90
N CYS A 137 3.00 -4.13 5.51
CA CYS A 137 3.73 -3.39 6.54
C CYS A 137 3.09 -3.67 7.89
N MET A 138 3.86 -4.29 8.78
CA MET A 138 3.48 -4.48 10.17
C MET A 138 4.47 -3.74 11.05
N ASP A 139 3.93 -3.05 12.03
CA ASP A 139 4.72 -2.31 13.01
C ASP A 139 4.37 -2.83 14.41
N MET A 140 5.02 -3.91 14.79
CA MET A 140 4.77 -4.55 16.08
C MET A 140 5.61 -3.88 17.17
N PRO A 141 4.99 -3.37 18.23
CA PRO A 141 5.73 -2.82 19.36
C PRO A 141 6.75 -3.84 19.90
N GLY A 142 8.00 -3.42 20.00
CA GLY A 142 9.09 -4.24 20.51
C GLY A 142 9.72 -5.22 19.52
N SER A 143 9.26 -5.28 18.28
CA SER A 143 9.85 -6.17 17.26
C SER A 143 11.03 -5.55 16.52
N ALA A 144 11.18 -4.25 16.53
CA ALA A 144 12.29 -3.57 15.88
C ALA A 144 13.56 -3.69 16.71
N GLN A 145 14.55 -4.39 16.22
CA GLN A 145 15.83 -4.64 16.89
C GLN A 145 17.02 -4.34 15.98
#